data_a322fa982aa0f912fbf3e8056b6b64e0
#
_entry.id   a322fa982aa0f912fbf3e8056b6b64e0
#
_cell.length_a   1.000
_cell.length_b   1.000
_cell.length_c   1.000
_cell.angle_alpha   90.00
_cell.angle_beta   90.00
_cell.angle_gamma   90.00
#
_symmetry.space_group_name_H-M   'P 1'
#
loop_
_entity.id
_entity.type
_entity.pdbx_description
1 polymer ?
#
loop_
_entity_poly.entity_id
_entity_poly.type
_entity_poly.pdbx_seq_one_letter_code
_entity_poly.pdbx_strand_id
1 'polypeptide(L)' 'MIVEVITPDKVLFSGEAVSVKLPGSGGSFEALANHAPLISSLDKGTIVVRTSSGEETFNVSGGIVEILNNKVVVL' A
#
# COMPACT_ATOMS: atom_id res chain seq x y z
N MET A 1 5.84 1.81 9.96
CA MET A 1 4.91 0.77 9.46
C MET A 1 5.60 -0.01 8.36
N ILE A 2 5.33 -1.30 8.30
CA ILE A 2 5.89 -2.15 7.25
C ILE A 2 4.91 -2.15 6.08
N VAL A 3 5.45 -2.00 4.87
CA VAL A 3 4.65 -2.05 3.63
C VAL A 3 5.23 -3.10 2.71
N GLU A 4 4.36 -3.95 2.17
CA GLU A 4 4.72 -4.92 1.14
C GLU A 4 3.77 -4.75 -0.03
N VAL A 5 4.33 -4.56 -1.23
CA VAL A 5 3.56 -4.50 -2.47
C VAL A 5 4.02 -5.68 -3.31
N ILE A 6 3.12 -6.63 -3.52
CA ILE A 6 3.45 -7.94 -4.09
C ILE A 6 2.57 -8.20 -5.31
N THR A 7 3.18 -8.69 -6.38
CA THR A 7 2.48 -9.23 -7.55
C THR A 7 2.74 -10.72 -7.62
N PRO A 8 1.99 -11.48 -8.45
CA PRO A 8 2.28 -12.91 -8.61
C PRO A 8 3.71 -13.21 -9.06
N ASP A 9 4.35 -12.26 -9.74
CA ASP A 9 5.68 -12.48 -10.32
C ASP A 9 6.81 -12.01 -9.44
N LYS A 10 6.57 -11.00 -8.59
CA LYS A 10 7.66 -10.41 -7.82
C LYS A 10 7.16 -9.52 -6.70
N VAL A 11 8.07 -9.18 -5.80
CA VAL A 11 7.88 -8.16 -4.76
C VAL A 11 8.32 -6.82 -5.36
N LEU A 12 7.38 -5.88 -5.45
CA LEU A 12 7.67 -4.52 -5.95
C LEU A 12 8.29 -3.65 -4.88
N PHE A 13 7.84 -3.82 -3.64
CA PHE A 13 8.36 -3.07 -2.49
C PHE A 13 8.22 -3.92 -1.24
N SER A 14 9.20 -3.84 -0.36
CA SER A 14 9.11 -4.43 0.97
C SER A 14 10.01 -3.63 1.91
N GLY A 15 9.45 -3.07 2.97
CA GLY A 15 10.25 -2.34 3.94
C GLY A 15 9.45 -1.38 4.80
N GLU A 16 10.16 -0.57 5.55
CA GLU A 16 9.60 0.47 6.41
C GLU A 16 9.12 1.65 5.57
N ALA A 17 7.97 2.18 5.94
CA ALA A 17 7.42 3.36 5.30
C ALA A 17 6.78 4.29 6.35
N VAL A 18 6.72 5.58 5.99
CA VAL A 18 6.05 6.60 6.79
C VAL A 18 4.56 6.64 6.44
N SER A 19 4.25 6.47 5.16
CA SER A 19 2.87 6.46 4.69
C SER A 19 2.76 5.69 3.39
N VAL A 20 1.55 5.26 3.05
CA VAL A 20 1.24 4.69 1.74
C VAL A 20 -0.12 5.21 1.28
N LYS A 21 -0.16 5.75 0.07
CA LYS A 21 -1.39 6.21 -0.57
C LYS A 21 -1.85 5.16 -1.56
N LEU A 22 -3.13 4.83 -1.51
CA LEU A 22 -3.69 3.68 -2.21
C LEU A 22 -4.95 4.08 -2.98
N PRO A 23 -5.15 3.54 -4.21
CA PRO A 23 -6.36 3.79 -4.98
C PRO A 23 -7.48 2.84 -4.56
N GLY A 24 -8.03 3.02 -3.36
CA GLY A 24 -9.14 2.21 -2.87
C GLY A 24 -10.36 2.31 -3.77
N SER A 25 -11.10 1.21 -3.89
CA SER A 25 -12.31 1.19 -4.73
C SER A 25 -13.40 2.13 -4.24
N GLY A 26 -13.42 2.43 -2.95
CA GLY A 26 -14.32 3.43 -2.36
C GLY A 26 -13.76 4.84 -2.36
N GLY A 27 -12.59 5.05 -2.95
CA GLY A 27 -11.87 6.33 -2.98
C GLY A 27 -10.44 6.17 -2.52
N SER A 28 -9.56 7.05 -3.01
CA SER A 28 -8.17 7.07 -2.57
C SER A 28 -8.08 7.34 -1.08
N PHE A 29 -7.14 6.69 -0.43
CA PHE A 29 -6.86 6.95 0.97
C PHE A 29 -5.38 6.78 1.27
N GLU A 30 -4.96 7.34 2.40
CA GLU A 30 -3.58 7.26 2.85
C GLU A 30 -3.53 6.54 4.19
N ALA A 31 -2.69 5.51 4.30
CA ALA A 31 -2.46 4.80 5.55
C ALA A 31 -1.20 5.35 6.21
N LEU A 32 -1.31 5.68 7.47
CA LEU A 32 -0.22 6.14 8.32
C LEU A 32 0.06 5.06 9.38
N ALA A 33 1.11 5.27 10.17
CA ALA A 33 1.45 4.35 11.23
C ALA A 33 0.25 4.08 12.14
N ASN A 34 0.06 2.80 12.48
CA ASN A 34 -1.00 2.34 13.37
C ASN A 34 -2.42 2.57 12.84
N HIS A 35 -2.57 2.63 11.51
CA HIS A 35 -3.89 2.70 10.90
C HIS A 35 -4.76 1.54 11.36
N ALA A 36 -6.04 1.81 11.58
CA ALA A 36 -7.01 0.78 12.00
C ALA A 36 -7.05 -0.39 11.00
N PRO A 37 -7.35 -1.61 11.45
CA PRO A 37 -7.45 -2.75 10.55
C PRO A 37 -8.44 -2.48 9.42
N LEU A 38 -8.03 -2.88 8.20
CA LEU A 38 -8.81 -2.65 7.00
C LEU A 38 -8.49 -3.69 5.94
N ILE A 39 -9.51 -4.15 5.23
CA ILE A 39 -9.35 -4.89 3.98
C ILE A 39 -10.16 -4.14 2.94
N SER A 40 -9.55 -3.81 1.82
CA SER A 40 -10.22 -3.08 0.75
C SER A 40 -9.72 -3.55 -0.61
N SER A 41 -10.63 -3.58 -1.59
CA SER A 41 -10.21 -3.73 -2.97
C SER A 41 -9.60 -2.42 -3.46
N LEU A 42 -8.74 -2.54 -4.46
CA LEU A 42 -8.07 -1.41 -5.10
C LEU A 42 -8.52 -1.32 -6.55
N ASP A 43 -8.71 -0.09 -7.03
CA ASP A 43 -8.92 0.18 -8.43
C ASP A 43 -7.57 0.29 -9.14
N LYS A 44 -7.63 0.31 -10.46
CA LYS A 44 -6.47 0.68 -11.26
C LYS A 44 -5.99 2.07 -10.84
N GLY A 45 -4.71 2.21 -10.60
CA GLY A 45 -4.16 3.50 -10.17
C GLY A 45 -2.72 3.38 -9.71
N THR A 46 -2.30 4.36 -8.95
CA THR A 46 -0.93 4.46 -8.47
C THR A 46 -0.88 4.33 -6.94
N ILE A 47 0.04 3.49 -6.48
CA ILE A 47 0.39 3.38 -5.07
C ILE A 47 1.60 4.26 -4.84
N VAL A 48 1.56 5.13 -3.83
CA VAL A 48 2.68 5.98 -3.46
C VAL A 48 3.16 5.56 -2.07
N VAL A 49 4.38 5.04 -2.00
CA VAL A 49 5.01 4.65 -0.74
C VAL A 49 6.01 5.74 -0.37
N ARG A 50 5.81 6.36 0.77
CA ARG A 50 6.73 7.38 1.28
C ARG A 50 7.59 6.79 2.37
N THR A 51 8.90 6.91 2.18
CA THR A 51 9.91 6.43 3.15
C THR A 51 10.74 7.61 3.63
N SER A 52 11.63 7.35 4.59
CA SER A 52 12.57 8.37 5.06
C SER A 52 13.55 8.81 3.96
N SER A 53 13.69 8.02 2.90
CA SER A 53 14.60 8.30 1.77
C SER A 53 13.91 8.96 0.59
N GLY A 54 12.58 9.12 0.63
CA GLY A 54 11.80 9.71 -0.45
C GLY A 54 10.57 8.90 -0.80
N GLU A 55 10.05 9.09 -2.01
CA GLU A 55 8.83 8.42 -2.48
C GLU A 55 9.14 7.42 -3.56
N GLU A 56 8.42 6.31 -3.53
CA GLU A 56 8.40 5.34 -4.62
C GLU A 56 6.96 5.14 -5.07
N THR A 57 6.76 5.06 -6.39
CA THR A 57 5.43 4.91 -6.95
C THR A 57 5.32 3.63 -7.76
N PHE A 58 4.16 2.99 -7.70
CA PHE A 58 3.89 1.75 -8.41
C PHE A 58 2.52 1.83 -9.05
N ASN A 59 2.44 1.55 -10.35
CA ASN A 59 1.16 1.47 -11.05
C ASN A 59 0.61 0.06 -10.89
N VAL A 60 -0.66 -0.02 -10.51
CA VAL A 60 -1.35 -1.29 -10.35
C VAL A 60 -2.62 -1.31 -11.18
N SER A 61 -3.03 -2.50 -11.62
CA SER A 61 -4.26 -2.68 -12.39
C SER A 61 -5.46 -3.02 -11.49
N GLY A 62 -5.26 -3.02 -10.20
CA GLY A 62 -6.25 -3.41 -9.20
C GLY A 62 -5.56 -4.20 -8.12
N GLY A 63 -6.33 -4.85 -7.27
CA GLY A 63 -5.79 -5.69 -6.22
C GLY A 63 -6.56 -5.56 -4.91
N ILE A 64 -5.93 -6.01 -3.85
CA ILE A 64 -6.48 -5.98 -2.50
C ILE A 64 -5.40 -5.46 -1.55
N VAL A 65 -5.79 -4.59 -0.63
CA VAL A 65 -4.93 -4.15 0.46
C VAL A 65 -5.46 -4.67 1.77
N GLU A 66 -4.55 -5.17 2.60
CA GLU A 66 -4.84 -5.52 3.99
C GLU A 66 -3.96 -4.68 4.90
N ILE A 67 -4.58 -4.03 5.89
CA ILE A 67 -3.88 -3.28 6.92
C ILE A 67 -4.20 -3.94 8.26
N LEU A 68 -3.16 -4.38 8.95
CA LEU A 68 -3.30 -5.06 10.25
C LEU A 68 -1.99 -4.95 11.02
N ASN A 69 -2.08 -4.59 12.30
CA ASN A 69 -0.93 -4.56 13.20
C ASN A 69 0.25 -3.75 12.65
N ASN A 70 -0.03 -2.56 12.17
CA ASN A 70 0.98 -1.63 11.64
C ASN A 70 1.72 -2.18 10.43
N LYS A 71 1.04 -3.02 9.64
CA LYS A 71 1.57 -3.62 8.43
C LYS A 71 0.55 -3.48 7.31
N VAL A 72 1.03 -3.05 6.13
CA VAL A 72 0.22 -2.90 4.92
C VAL A 72 0.71 -3.90 3.89
N VAL A 73 -0.19 -4.76 3.42
CA VAL A 73 0.13 -5.74 2.38
C VAL A 73 -0.80 -5.49 1.19
N VAL A 74 -0.20 -5.30 0.02
CA VAL A 74 -0.93 -5.15 -1.25
C VAL A 74 -0.66 -6.39 -2.10
N LEU A 75 -1.73 -7.02 -2.54
CA LEU A 75 -1.68 -8.23 -3.37
C LEU A 75 -2.35 -8.00 -4.72
#